data_fa8125711842101f652768ff9474521e
#
_entry.id   fa8125711842101f652768ff9474521e
#
_cell.length_a   1.000
_cell.length_b   1.000
_cell.length_c   1.000
_cell.angle_alpha   90.00
_cell.angle_beta   90.00
_cell.angle_gamma   90.00
#
_symmetry.space_group_name_H-M   'P 1'
#
loop_
_entity.id
_entity.type
_entity.pdbx_description
1 polymer ?
#
loop_
_entity_poly.entity_id
_entity_poly.type
_entity_poly.pdbx_seq_one_letter_code
_entity_poly.pdbx_strand_id
1 'polypeptide(L)'
;MLENHDLRCEVSSANTVGGEAGCREGVLSATPQSATPQSVEPRSSELRSVDHWYAVTVRPKHEKAVTRHFEHRGLNYFLPVYRSTRRWKDRRKELEMALFPGYVFVNLNLRNRLGVLQSPGVVQFVTFQGQPAPVPELEIRALESGLSSGLRAQPHPYLRQGRKVRVKSGPLIDAEGIMIRRKEGFRLVLSIDLLMRSVMLEVDEADVEPL
;
A
#
# COMPACT_ATOMS: atom_id res chain seq x y z
N MET A 1 5.62 40.61 17.98
CA MET A 1 6.38 41.10 16.83
C MET A 1 6.43 39.92 15.88
N LEU A 2 5.50 39.90 14.95
CA LEU A 2 5.59 40.26 13.55
C LEU A 2 6.17 39.08 12.75
N GLU A 3 5.65 38.54 11.67
CA GLU A 3 4.68 39.02 10.68
C GLU A 3 4.10 37.84 9.87
N ASN A 4 2.84 37.98 9.51
CA ASN A 4 2.12 37.21 8.48
C ASN A 4 2.70 37.45 7.09
N HIS A 5 2.72 36.45 6.26
CA HIS A 5 2.69 36.61 4.81
C HIS A 5 1.57 35.76 4.16
N ASP A 6 0.48 36.49 3.93
CA ASP A 6 -0.54 36.19 2.93
C ASP A 6 0.07 36.20 1.53
N LEU A 7 -0.23 35.22 0.72
CA LEU A 7 -0.15 35.32 -0.73
C LEU A 7 -1.47 34.86 -1.36
N ARG A 8 -2.27 35.89 -1.67
CA ARG A 8 -3.39 35.85 -2.62
C ARG A 8 -2.89 35.45 -4.01
N CYS A 9 -3.60 34.58 -4.68
CA CYS A 9 -3.58 34.47 -6.13
C CYS A 9 -4.89 34.97 -6.69
N GLU A 10 -4.76 36.04 -7.51
CA GLU A 10 -5.83 36.68 -8.24
C GLU A 10 -6.24 35.88 -9.46
N VAL A 11 -7.55 35.88 -9.69
CA VAL A 11 -8.21 35.35 -10.89
C VAL A 11 -8.24 36.48 -11.91
N SER A 12 -7.73 36.26 -13.10
CA SER A 12 -7.88 37.17 -14.22
C SER A 12 -8.88 36.62 -15.22
N SER A 13 -9.97 37.36 -15.39
CA SER A 13 -10.98 37.20 -16.44
C SER A 13 -10.69 38.12 -17.62
N ALA A 14 -10.87 37.61 -18.83
CA ALA A 14 -11.23 38.43 -20.03
C ALA A 14 -11.75 37.44 -21.08
N ASN A 15 -13.03 37.40 -21.47
CA ASN A 15 -13.81 38.28 -22.35
C ASN A 15 -13.23 38.33 -23.75
N THR A 16 -13.87 38.03 -24.91
CA THR A 16 -15.16 38.44 -25.45
C THR A 16 -15.23 38.09 -26.97
N VAL A 17 -16.48 37.82 -27.49
CA VAL A 17 -17.05 38.12 -28.82
C VAL A 17 -16.68 37.21 -29.99
N GLY A 18 -17.58 36.50 -30.63
CA GLY A 18 -18.73 36.90 -31.40
C GLY A 18 -18.71 36.23 -32.77
N GLY A 19 -19.80 35.74 -33.29
CA GLY A 19 -19.92 35.35 -34.70
C GLY A 19 -21.00 34.32 -35.02
N GLU A 20 -22.04 34.82 -35.63
CA GLU A 20 -23.32 34.21 -35.97
C GLU A 20 -23.30 33.15 -37.09
N ALA A 21 -24.34 32.33 -37.05
CA ALA A 21 -25.23 31.84 -38.09
C ALA A 21 -24.81 30.67 -39.01
N GLY A 22 -25.68 29.67 -39.02
CA GLY A 22 -25.76 28.67 -40.07
C GLY A 22 -26.61 27.45 -39.73
N CYS A 23 -27.94 27.58 -39.83
CA CYS A 23 -28.88 26.42 -39.80
C CYS A 23 -28.61 25.47 -40.95
N ARG A 24 -28.55 24.18 -40.67
CA ARG A 24 -29.10 23.12 -41.56
C ARG A 24 -29.52 21.90 -40.76
N GLU A 25 -30.79 21.59 -40.85
CA GLU A 25 -31.43 20.36 -40.42
C GLU A 25 -30.81 19.16 -41.12
N GLY A 26 -30.57 18.12 -40.35
CA GLY A 26 -30.23 16.78 -40.82
C GLY A 26 -30.62 15.76 -39.77
N VAL A 27 -31.88 15.31 -39.84
CA VAL A 27 -32.43 14.22 -39.05
C VAL A 27 -31.81 12.92 -39.53
N LEU A 28 -30.97 12.27 -38.68
CA LEU A 28 -30.67 10.86 -38.75
C LEU A 28 -30.69 10.24 -37.37
N SER A 29 -31.69 9.41 -37.17
CA SER A 29 -31.91 8.53 -36.04
C SER A 29 -30.70 7.63 -35.79
N ALA A 30 -30.01 7.82 -34.69
CA ALA A 30 -29.02 6.89 -34.16
C ALA A 30 -29.53 6.27 -32.86
N THR A 31 -29.85 5.00 -32.92
CA THR A 31 -30.15 4.10 -31.81
C THR A 31 -29.05 4.15 -30.76
N PRO A 32 -29.34 4.26 -29.46
CA PRO A 32 -28.31 4.18 -28.45
C PRO A 32 -27.86 2.73 -28.31
N GLN A 33 -26.66 2.44 -28.77
CA GLN A 33 -25.96 1.21 -28.43
C GLN A 33 -25.57 1.28 -26.96
N SER A 34 -26.10 0.33 -26.19
CA SER A 34 -25.74 0.08 -24.80
C SER A 34 -24.23 -0.18 -24.67
N ALA A 35 -23.49 0.82 -24.23
CA ALA A 35 -22.10 0.68 -23.85
C ALA A 35 -22.05 -0.09 -22.53
N THR A 36 -21.73 -1.36 -22.59
CA THR A 36 -21.30 -2.16 -21.45
C THR A 36 -20.05 -1.48 -20.86
N PRO A 37 -19.97 -1.20 -19.55
CA PRO A 37 -18.74 -0.69 -18.96
C PRO A 37 -17.68 -1.79 -19.06
N GLN A 38 -16.76 -1.62 -20.00
CA GLN A 38 -15.55 -2.43 -20.03
C GLN A 38 -14.75 -2.08 -18.80
N SER A 39 -14.62 -3.02 -17.87
CA SER A 39 -13.63 -2.97 -16.80
C SER A 39 -12.25 -2.87 -17.49
N VAL A 40 -11.71 -1.65 -17.51
CA VAL A 40 -10.37 -1.39 -18.03
C VAL A 40 -9.39 -1.93 -17.00
N GLU A 41 -9.03 -3.21 -17.16
CA GLU A 41 -7.84 -3.71 -16.49
C GLU A 41 -6.63 -2.94 -17.04
N PRO A 42 -5.80 -2.32 -16.20
CA PRO A 42 -4.65 -1.57 -16.66
C PRO A 42 -3.72 -2.51 -17.43
N ARG A 43 -3.50 -2.22 -18.71
CA ARG A 43 -2.63 -3.00 -19.57
C ARG A 43 -1.25 -3.08 -18.94
N SER A 44 -0.63 -4.25 -18.98
CA SER A 44 0.70 -4.51 -18.40
C SER A 44 1.82 -3.55 -18.87
N SER A 45 1.59 -2.78 -19.95
CA SER A 45 2.46 -1.71 -20.44
C SER A 45 2.39 -0.42 -19.60
N GLU A 46 1.23 -0.10 -19.01
CA GLU A 46 1.02 1.10 -18.21
C GLU A 46 1.67 0.97 -16.82
N LEU A 47 1.65 -0.24 -16.23
CA LEU A 47 2.35 -0.56 -14.99
C LEU A 47 3.88 -0.39 -15.08
N ARG A 48 4.44 -0.35 -16.30
CA ARG A 48 5.87 -0.16 -16.53
C ARG A 48 6.34 1.29 -16.50
N SER A 49 5.43 2.26 -16.51
CA SER A 49 5.74 3.69 -16.55
C SER A 49 5.55 4.39 -15.20
N VAL A 50 4.87 3.78 -14.26
CA VAL A 50 4.55 4.33 -12.93
C VAL A 50 5.25 3.51 -11.85
N ASP A 51 5.64 4.16 -10.76
CA ASP A 51 6.19 3.49 -9.60
C ASP A 51 5.07 2.81 -8.81
N HIS A 52 5.28 1.54 -8.49
CA HIS A 52 4.36 0.73 -7.68
C HIS A 52 5.13 0.00 -6.59
N TRP A 53 4.42 -0.40 -5.55
CA TRP A 53 4.95 -1.27 -4.54
C TRP A 53 5.00 -2.72 -5.01
N TYR A 54 6.13 -3.35 -4.82
CA TYR A 54 6.36 -4.77 -5.10
C TYR A 54 6.95 -5.46 -3.89
N ALA A 55 6.57 -6.72 -3.69
CA ALA A 55 7.21 -7.56 -2.70
C ALA A 55 8.40 -8.31 -3.34
N VAL A 56 9.51 -8.34 -2.62
CA VAL A 56 10.74 -9.00 -3.02
C VAL A 56 11.06 -10.09 -2.01
N THR A 57 11.27 -11.32 -2.49
CA THR A 57 11.75 -12.43 -1.67
C THR A 57 13.23 -12.26 -1.43
N VAL A 58 13.64 -12.37 -0.19
CA VAL A 58 15.04 -12.28 0.25
C VAL A 58 15.46 -13.53 1.01
N ARG A 59 16.76 -13.79 1.09
CA ARG A 59 17.26 -14.89 1.90
C ARG A 59 16.83 -14.74 3.36
N PRO A 60 16.47 -15.83 4.04
CA PRO A 60 16.04 -15.77 5.44
C PRO A 60 17.07 -15.06 6.33
N LYS A 61 16.59 -14.16 7.20
CA LYS A 61 17.43 -13.34 8.11
C LYS A 61 18.34 -12.33 7.42
N HIS A 62 18.20 -12.11 6.11
CA HIS A 62 18.95 -11.09 5.36
C HIS A 62 18.12 -9.81 5.12
N GLU A 63 16.91 -9.73 5.62
CA GLU A 63 15.99 -8.61 5.38
C GLU A 63 16.66 -7.27 5.69
N LYS A 64 17.24 -7.12 6.89
CA LYS A 64 17.95 -5.88 7.30
C LYS A 64 19.25 -5.63 6.53
N ALA A 65 19.92 -6.67 6.04
CA ALA A 65 21.11 -6.50 5.21
C ALA A 65 20.75 -6.00 3.81
N VAL A 66 19.68 -6.55 3.24
CA VAL A 66 19.15 -6.13 1.94
C VAL A 66 18.66 -4.68 1.98
N THR A 67 17.98 -4.26 3.04
CA THR A 67 17.51 -2.87 3.14
C THR A 67 18.66 -1.87 3.21
N ARG A 68 19.79 -2.19 3.85
CA ARG A 68 20.99 -1.34 3.79
C ARG A 68 21.54 -1.20 2.37
N HIS A 69 21.52 -2.28 1.57
CA HIS A 69 21.90 -2.20 0.16
C HIS A 69 20.94 -1.34 -0.65
N PHE A 70 19.64 -1.40 -0.35
CA PHE A 70 18.64 -0.54 -1.00
C PHE A 70 18.87 0.92 -0.64
N GLU A 71 19.13 1.23 0.62
CA GLU A 71 19.45 2.57 1.11
C GLU A 71 20.67 3.16 0.40
N HIS A 72 21.79 2.40 0.32
CA HIS A 72 22.99 2.82 -0.40
C HIS A 72 22.77 3.07 -1.90
N ARG A 73 21.76 2.44 -2.49
CA ARG A 73 21.39 2.61 -3.90
C ARG A 73 20.29 3.65 -4.12
N GLY A 74 19.80 4.29 -3.07
CA GLY A 74 18.69 5.25 -3.14
C GLY A 74 17.37 4.64 -3.60
N LEU A 75 17.16 3.34 -3.35
CA LEU A 75 15.90 2.67 -3.66
C LEU A 75 14.90 2.93 -2.55
N ASN A 76 13.66 3.25 -2.91
CA ASN A 76 12.57 3.40 -1.95
C ASN A 76 12.10 2.02 -1.49
N TYR A 77 12.19 1.75 -0.18
CA TYR A 77 11.84 0.45 0.39
C TYR A 77 11.05 0.58 1.69
N PHE A 78 10.34 -0.47 2.05
CA PHE A 78 9.66 -0.60 3.32
C PHE A 78 9.88 -2.00 3.91
N LEU A 79 10.43 -2.05 5.11
CA LEU A 79 10.58 -3.27 5.91
C LEU A 79 9.78 -3.12 7.19
N PRO A 80 8.54 -3.64 7.26
CA PRO A 80 7.76 -3.62 8.48
C PRO A 80 8.39 -4.53 9.53
N VAL A 81 8.72 -3.96 10.69
CA VAL A 81 9.33 -4.66 11.82
C VAL A 81 8.49 -4.53 13.07
N TYR A 82 8.58 -5.50 13.96
CA TYR A 82 7.98 -5.47 15.27
C TYR A 82 8.99 -5.82 16.35
N ARG A 83 8.76 -5.32 17.56
CA ARG A 83 9.59 -5.63 18.73
C ARG A 83 9.09 -6.93 19.39
N SER A 84 10.00 -7.89 19.52
CA SER A 84 9.75 -9.16 20.18
C SER A 84 10.71 -9.32 21.37
N THR A 85 10.15 -9.50 22.57
CA THR A 85 10.95 -9.79 23.77
C THR A 85 11.19 -11.28 23.86
N ARG A 86 12.43 -11.70 23.70
CA ARG A 86 12.84 -13.10 23.91
C ARG A 86 13.58 -13.25 25.23
N ARG A 87 13.19 -14.28 25.99
CA ARG A 87 13.89 -14.67 27.22
C ARG A 87 15.04 -15.61 26.83
N TRP A 88 16.27 -15.18 27.06
CA TRP A 88 17.45 -16.03 27.07
C TRP A 88 17.70 -16.51 28.49
N LYS A 89 18.61 -17.51 28.68
CA LYS A 89 18.84 -18.14 30.01
C LYS A 89 18.93 -17.12 31.14
N ASP A 90 19.62 -16.00 30.94
CA ASP A 90 19.95 -15.03 32.00
C ASP A 90 19.33 -13.64 31.83
N ARG A 91 18.71 -13.33 30.66
CA ARG A 91 18.21 -11.98 30.37
C ARG A 91 17.07 -11.96 29.37
N ARG A 92 16.25 -10.92 29.45
CA ARG A 92 15.29 -10.56 28.41
C ARG A 92 15.99 -9.68 27.39
N LYS A 93 15.88 -10.04 26.09
CA LYS A 93 16.41 -9.22 25.00
C LYS A 93 15.26 -8.84 24.09
N GLU A 94 15.15 -7.54 23.81
CA GLU A 94 14.25 -7.04 22.76
C GLU A 94 14.94 -7.18 21.41
N LEU A 95 14.23 -7.77 20.47
CA LEU A 95 14.70 -7.98 19.11
C LEU A 95 13.67 -7.40 18.15
N GLU A 96 14.14 -6.64 17.18
CA GLU A 96 13.33 -6.22 16.05
C GLU A 96 13.32 -7.32 15.00
N MET A 97 12.14 -7.83 14.72
CA MET A 97 11.93 -8.91 13.75
C MET A 97 11.03 -8.41 12.62
N ALA A 98 11.27 -8.91 11.41
CA ALA A 98 10.41 -8.62 10.26
C ALA A 98 9.00 -9.19 10.50
N LEU A 99 7.97 -8.40 10.22
CA LEU A 99 6.57 -8.85 10.23
C LEU A 99 6.29 -9.89 9.16
N PHE A 100 6.96 -9.75 8.01
CA PHE A 100 6.91 -10.70 6.89
C PHE A 100 8.30 -11.31 6.68
N PRO A 101 8.67 -12.38 7.42
CA PRO A 101 9.99 -12.99 7.29
C PRO A 101 10.26 -13.45 5.84
N GLY A 102 11.40 -13.05 5.31
CA GLY A 102 11.82 -13.37 3.94
C GLY A 102 11.28 -12.43 2.86
N TYR A 103 10.60 -11.33 3.24
CA TYR A 103 10.08 -10.35 2.30
C TYR A 103 10.50 -8.93 2.66
N VAL A 104 10.74 -8.12 1.64
CA VAL A 104 10.94 -6.67 1.71
C VAL A 104 10.08 -6.03 0.63
N PHE A 105 9.46 -4.91 0.94
CA PHE A 105 8.70 -4.15 -0.05
C PHE A 105 9.57 -3.08 -0.67
N VAL A 106 9.42 -2.85 -1.97
CA VAL A 106 10.14 -1.83 -2.72
C VAL A 106 9.16 -1.07 -3.61
N ASN A 107 9.31 0.24 -3.66
CA ASN A 107 8.55 1.10 -4.55
C ASN A 107 9.45 1.52 -5.71
N LEU A 108 9.10 1.09 -6.91
CA LEU A 108 9.92 1.37 -8.09
C LEU A 108 9.14 1.17 -9.38
N ASN A 109 9.71 1.74 -10.45
CA ASN A 109 9.32 1.39 -11.80
C ASN A 109 10.00 0.09 -12.22
N LEU A 110 9.26 -0.86 -12.79
CA LEU A 110 9.80 -2.17 -13.21
C LEU A 110 10.92 -2.07 -14.25
N ARG A 111 11.09 -0.92 -14.92
CA ARG A 111 12.25 -0.66 -15.81
C ARG A 111 13.55 -0.68 -14.99
N ASN A 112 13.50 -0.27 -13.73
CA ASN A 112 14.65 -0.18 -12.82
C ASN A 112 14.83 -1.45 -11.95
N ARG A 113 14.11 -2.53 -12.23
CA ARG A 113 14.12 -3.77 -11.43
C ARG A 113 15.51 -4.39 -11.26
N LEU A 114 16.43 -4.16 -12.19
CA LEU A 114 17.78 -4.71 -12.13
C LEU A 114 18.54 -4.23 -10.89
N GLY A 115 18.35 -2.97 -10.48
CA GLY A 115 18.98 -2.43 -9.27
C GLY A 115 18.61 -3.20 -8.01
N VAL A 116 17.38 -3.69 -7.94
CA VAL A 116 16.89 -4.54 -6.84
C VAL A 116 17.47 -5.95 -6.94
N LEU A 117 17.35 -6.59 -8.12
CA LEU A 117 17.80 -7.98 -8.32
C LEU A 117 19.30 -8.18 -8.12
N GLN A 118 20.09 -7.16 -8.42
CA GLN A 118 21.55 -7.18 -8.21
C GLN A 118 21.97 -6.95 -6.76
N SER A 119 21.03 -6.70 -5.85
CA SER A 119 21.34 -6.48 -4.44
C SER A 119 21.60 -7.80 -3.74
N PRO A 120 22.74 -7.95 -3.02
CA PRO A 120 23.08 -9.17 -2.31
C PRO A 120 21.99 -9.59 -1.33
N GLY A 121 21.56 -10.85 -1.39
CA GLY A 121 20.52 -11.39 -0.52
C GLY A 121 19.10 -11.33 -1.12
N VAL A 122 18.89 -10.60 -2.19
CA VAL A 122 17.64 -10.64 -2.97
C VAL A 122 17.60 -11.94 -3.77
N VAL A 123 16.43 -12.58 -3.79
CA VAL A 123 16.20 -13.80 -4.58
C VAL A 123 15.41 -13.45 -5.83
N GLN A 124 14.22 -12.90 -5.68
CA GLN A 124 13.34 -12.55 -6.81
C GLN A 124 12.19 -11.65 -6.37
N PHE A 125 11.51 -11.03 -7.32
CA PHE A 125 10.20 -10.42 -7.08
C PHE A 125 9.15 -11.50 -6.84
N VAL A 126 8.15 -11.19 -6.01
CA VAL A 126 6.95 -12.01 -5.93
C VAL A 126 6.15 -11.83 -7.21
N THR A 127 5.81 -12.94 -7.85
CA THR A 127 5.15 -12.95 -9.15
C THR A 127 3.75 -13.56 -9.05
N PHE A 128 2.86 -13.05 -9.88
CA PHE A 128 1.59 -13.67 -10.17
C PHE A 128 1.52 -13.93 -11.69
N GLN A 129 1.19 -15.15 -12.07
CA GLN A 129 1.21 -15.60 -13.47
C GLN A 129 2.54 -15.28 -14.22
N GLY A 130 3.67 -15.41 -13.50
CA GLY A 130 5.01 -15.19 -14.08
C GLY A 130 5.45 -13.72 -14.22
N GLN A 131 4.61 -12.77 -13.83
CA GLN A 131 4.94 -11.34 -13.84
C GLN A 131 5.03 -10.80 -12.42
N PRO A 132 5.96 -9.85 -12.13
CA PRO A 132 5.97 -9.14 -10.86
C PRO A 132 4.60 -8.51 -10.59
N ALA A 133 3.99 -8.87 -9.46
CA ALA A 133 2.67 -8.39 -9.10
C ALA A 133 2.79 -7.18 -8.16
N PRO A 134 2.10 -6.06 -8.45
CA PRO A 134 2.08 -4.93 -7.54
C PRO A 134 1.29 -5.28 -6.28
N VAL A 135 1.75 -4.74 -5.15
CA VAL A 135 1.02 -4.75 -3.88
C VAL A 135 0.16 -3.49 -3.84
N PRO A 136 -1.11 -3.57 -3.45
CA PRO A 136 -1.95 -2.40 -3.32
C PRO A 136 -1.33 -1.36 -2.36
N GLU A 137 -1.29 -0.12 -2.80
CA GLU A 137 -0.66 0.96 -2.02
C GLU A 137 -1.37 1.17 -0.68
N LEU A 138 -2.69 0.98 -0.63
CA LEU A 138 -3.48 1.09 0.59
C LEU A 138 -3.03 0.09 1.67
N GLU A 139 -2.66 -1.13 1.29
CA GLU A 139 -2.14 -2.14 2.23
C GLU A 139 -0.80 -1.71 2.84
N ILE A 140 0.10 -1.16 2.02
CA ILE A 140 1.40 -0.67 2.48
C ILE A 140 1.23 0.55 3.38
N ARG A 141 0.42 1.53 2.97
CA ARG A 141 0.14 2.74 3.77
C ARG A 141 -0.50 2.41 5.12
N ALA A 142 -1.45 1.47 5.15
CA ALA A 142 -2.07 1.02 6.40
C ALA A 142 -1.03 0.43 7.36
N LEU A 143 -0.12 -0.41 6.86
CA LEU A 143 0.96 -0.97 7.67
C LEU A 143 1.93 0.12 8.16
N GLU A 144 2.32 1.03 7.28
CA GLU A 144 3.25 2.11 7.58
C GLU A 144 2.66 3.07 8.64
N SER A 145 1.41 3.50 8.44
CA SER A 145 0.70 4.36 9.40
C SER A 145 0.50 3.68 10.75
N GLY A 146 0.08 2.41 10.76
CA GLY A 146 -0.11 1.65 11.99
C GLY A 146 1.19 1.50 12.79
N LEU A 147 2.29 1.17 12.13
CA LEU A 147 3.60 1.01 12.77
C LEU A 147 4.17 2.36 13.25
N SER A 148 4.04 3.42 12.46
CA SER A 148 4.49 4.77 12.82
C SER A 148 3.74 5.34 14.01
N SER A 149 2.47 4.99 14.16
CA SER A 149 1.63 5.39 15.31
C SER A 149 1.89 4.55 16.58
N GLY A 150 2.84 3.61 16.52
CA GLY A 150 3.21 2.78 17.67
C GLY A 150 2.20 1.67 18.00
N LEU A 151 1.29 1.36 17.10
CA LEU A 151 0.37 0.23 17.27
C LEU A 151 1.15 -1.08 17.38
N ARG A 152 0.71 -1.94 18.31
CA ARG A 152 1.34 -3.25 18.47
C ARG A 152 0.97 -4.14 17.32
N ALA A 153 1.95 -4.42 16.47
CA ALA A 153 1.83 -5.34 15.35
C ALA A 153 2.42 -6.70 15.70
N GLN A 154 1.78 -7.77 15.24
CA GLN A 154 2.27 -9.13 15.38
C GLN A 154 1.99 -9.94 14.10
N PRO A 155 2.91 -10.83 13.68
CA PRO A 155 2.63 -11.76 12.60
C PRO A 155 1.41 -12.62 12.92
N HIS A 156 0.54 -12.81 11.94
CA HIS A 156 -0.64 -13.65 12.05
C HIS A 156 -0.69 -14.64 10.87
N PRO A 157 -1.14 -15.87 11.06
CA PRO A 157 -1.46 -16.77 9.96
C PRO A 157 -2.45 -16.11 8.99
N TYR A 158 -2.29 -16.39 7.70
CA TYR A 158 -3.17 -15.83 6.69
C TYR A 158 -4.64 -16.17 6.97
N LEU A 159 -5.49 -15.16 7.02
CA LEU A 159 -6.89 -15.28 7.38
C LEU A 159 -7.75 -14.75 6.23
N ARG A 160 -8.64 -15.60 5.70
CA ARG A 160 -9.60 -15.24 4.64
C ARG A 160 -11.02 -15.07 5.15
N GLN A 161 -11.34 -15.68 6.30
CA GLN A 161 -12.70 -15.72 6.83
C GLN A 161 -12.79 -14.94 8.13
N GLY A 162 -13.90 -14.24 8.31
CA GLY A 162 -14.20 -13.47 9.49
C GLY A 162 -15.04 -12.24 9.14
N ARG A 163 -15.34 -11.41 10.15
CA ARG A 163 -16.08 -10.18 9.96
C ARG A 163 -15.18 -9.15 9.28
N LYS A 164 -15.49 -8.83 8.04
CA LYS A 164 -14.79 -7.75 7.31
C LYS A 164 -15.20 -6.41 7.88
N VAL A 165 -14.23 -5.55 8.07
CA VAL A 165 -14.42 -4.21 8.61
C VAL A 165 -13.52 -3.22 7.89
N ARG A 166 -13.96 -1.95 7.91
CA ARG A 166 -13.15 -0.81 7.50
C ARG A 166 -12.89 0.07 8.72
N VAL A 167 -11.71 0.64 8.81
CA VAL A 167 -11.38 1.61 9.86
C VAL A 167 -11.89 2.98 9.44
N LYS A 168 -12.72 3.60 10.27
CA LYS A 168 -13.33 4.92 10.02
C LYS A 168 -12.56 6.08 10.64
N SER A 169 -11.71 5.81 11.63
CA SER A 169 -10.93 6.84 12.34
C SER A 169 -9.57 6.33 12.79
N GLY A 170 -8.68 7.26 13.12
CA GLY A 170 -7.34 6.96 13.61
C GLY A 170 -6.29 6.72 12.51
N PRO A 171 -5.11 6.19 12.90
CA PRO A 171 -3.95 6.06 12.01
C PRO A 171 -4.15 5.02 10.89
N LEU A 172 -5.14 4.16 11.02
CA LEU A 172 -5.46 3.11 10.05
C LEU A 172 -6.69 3.46 9.20
N ILE A 173 -7.08 4.73 9.14
CA ILE A 173 -8.26 5.16 8.38
C ILE A 173 -8.27 4.58 6.97
N ASP A 174 -9.45 4.14 6.49
CA ASP A 174 -9.68 3.46 5.21
C ASP A 174 -9.02 2.09 5.06
N ALA A 175 -8.29 1.60 6.07
CA ALA A 175 -7.76 0.24 6.04
C ALA A 175 -8.90 -0.78 6.16
N GLU A 176 -8.88 -1.76 5.29
CA GLU A 176 -9.83 -2.88 5.31
C GLU A 176 -9.14 -4.13 5.86
N GLY A 177 -9.84 -4.86 6.68
CA GLY A 177 -9.30 -6.07 7.27
C GLY A 177 -10.36 -6.95 7.91
N ILE A 178 -9.90 -7.97 8.60
CA ILE A 178 -10.79 -8.91 9.31
C ILE A 178 -10.68 -8.63 10.81
N MET A 179 -11.80 -8.35 11.45
CA MET A 179 -11.85 -8.14 12.88
C MET A 179 -11.84 -9.47 13.63
N ILE A 180 -10.98 -9.56 14.63
CA ILE A 180 -10.93 -10.69 15.58
C ILE A 180 -11.12 -10.15 16.99
N ARG A 181 -12.08 -10.73 17.73
CA ARG A 181 -12.26 -10.49 19.16
C ARG A 181 -11.33 -11.36 19.97
N ARG A 182 -10.58 -10.77 20.92
CA ARG A 182 -9.79 -11.46 21.91
C ARG A 182 -10.17 -11.02 23.33
N LYS A 183 -9.68 -11.75 24.35
CA LYS A 183 -9.96 -11.46 25.76
C LYS A 183 -9.55 -10.03 26.20
N GLU A 184 -8.54 -9.47 25.54
CA GLU A 184 -7.94 -8.17 25.86
C GLU A 184 -8.36 -7.05 24.88
N GLY A 185 -9.42 -7.24 24.08
CA GLY A 185 -9.91 -6.24 23.12
C GLY A 185 -10.02 -6.75 21.68
N PHE A 186 -10.19 -5.80 20.78
CA PHE A 186 -10.34 -6.09 19.36
C PHE A 186 -9.00 -6.00 18.63
N ARG A 187 -8.86 -6.81 17.60
CA ARG A 187 -7.68 -6.86 16.74
C ARG A 187 -8.13 -6.79 15.28
N LEU A 188 -7.52 -5.91 14.53
CA LEU A 188 -7.65 -5.87 13.08
C LEU A 188 -6.57 -6.74 12.45
N VAL A 189 -6.95 -7.63 11.55
CA VAL A 189 -6.04 -8.43 10.76
C VAL A 189 -5.99 -7.87 9.36
N LEU A 190 -4.86 -7.24 9.02
CA LEU A 190 -4.55 -6.82 7.67
C LEU A 190 -3.86 -7.97 6.94
N SER A 191 -4.34 -8.31 5.75
CA SER A 191 -3.78 -9.39 4.94
C SER A 191 -3.17 -8.81 3.67
N ILE A 192 -1.98 -9.28 3.32
CA ILE A 192 -1.40 -9.05 2.00
C ILE A 192 -1.64 -10.34 1.21
N ASP A 193 -2.63 -10.30 0.37
CA ASP A 193 -3.12 -11.49 -0.35
C ASP A 193 -2.05 -12.08 -1.26
N LEU A 194 -1.26 -11.23 -1.90
CA LEU A 194 -0.15 -11.64 -2.75
C LEU A 194 0.89 -12.50 -2.02
N LEU A 195 1.12 -12.25 -0.74
CA LEU A 195 2.07 -13.00 0.10
C LEU A 195 1.44 -14.14 0.86
N MET A 196 0.11 -14.26 0.88
CA MET A 196 -0.62 -15.17 1.75
C MET A 196 -0.19 -15.01 3.22
N ARG A 197 -0.03 -13.76 3.65
CA ARG A 197 0.42 -13.38 4.99
C ARG A 197 -0.48 -12.31 5.58
N SER A 198 -0.60 -12.34 6.89
CA SER A 198 -1.39 -11.36 7.64
C SER A 198 -0.61 -10.79 8.81
N VAL A 199 -1.00 -9.59 9.20
CA VAL A 199 -0.50 -8.89 10.39
C VAL A 199 -1.70 -8.53 11.26
N MET A 200 -1.57 -8.76 12.54
CA MET A 200 -2.57 -8.40 13.54
C MET A 200 -2.16 -7.10 14.22
N LEU A 201 -3.06 -6.12 14.19
CA LEU A 201 -2.90 -4.81 14.83
C LEU A 201 -3.93 -4.61 15.93
N GLU A 202 -3.58 -3.89 16.99
CA GLU A 202 -4.51 -3.48 18.03
C GLU A 202 -5.34 -2.29 17.53
N VAL A 203 -6.68 -2.37 17.67
CA VAL A 203 -7.63 -1.32 17.29
C VAL A 203 -8.75 -1.24 18.31
N ASP A 204 -9.33 -0.06 18.47
CA ASP A 204 -10.54 0.12 19.25
C ASP A 204 -11.77 -0.24 18.43
N GLU A 205 -12.77 -0.85 19.11
CA GLU A 205 -14.04 -1.21 18.46
C GLU A 205 -14.77 0.02 17.90
N ALA A 206 -14.61 1.15 18.56
CA ALA A 206 -15.23 2.40 18.16
C ALA A 206 -14.71 2.94 16.82
N ASP A 207 -13.49 2.54 16.43
CA ASP A 207 -12.81 3.03 15.22
C ASP A 207 -13.12 2.21 13.97
N VAL A 208 -13.92 1.16 14.07
CA VAL A 208 -14.21 0.26 12.93
C VAL A 208 -15.71 0.21 12.61
N GLU A 209 -15.98 -0.04 11.34
CA GLU A 209 -17.34 -0.28 10.83
C GLU A 209 -17.38 -1.58 10.02
N PRO A 210 -18.49 -2.31 10.02
CA PRO A 210 -18.67 -3.49 9.20
C PRO A 210 -18.77 -3.11 7.71
N LEU A 211 -18.14 -3.93 6.87
CA LEU A 211 -18.30 -3.89 5.43
C LEU A 211 -19.46 -4.78 4.96
#